data_55813fb9117181f534aa76d5811deea3
#
_entry.id   55813fb9117181f534aa76d5811deea3
#
_cell.length_a   1.000
_cell.length_b   1.000
_cell.length_c   1.000
_cell.angle_alpha   90.00
_cell.angle_beta   90.00
_cell.angle_gamma   90.00
#
_symmetry.space_group_name_H-M   'P 1'
#
loop_
_entity.id
_entity.type
_entity.pdbx_description
1 polymer ?
#
loop_
_entity_poly.entity_id
_entity_poly.type
_entity_poly.pdbx_seq_one_letter_code
_entity_poly.pdbx_strand_id
1 'polypeptide(L)'
;PLRSLCNEITFDMRMAFPKEISINQFSDVLEEDFIDILFGNAERQILICTPEKLQYIFHHDNSFLNAIDLYIFDESHMFDDRSRGALYELLLTDIKLGIKENQQLVLMSAVLPNAGQIVKWLLGEAGVLAFDSNIKSTPKAIGFADNNKQLHYYTKAENAEDFFVPYTYKTQKLNLKPKEHKTRYFPENSQDKALYYTNILCKAGGVAIYFPQKRSIPRFFTRIKELDERGFTLDRIKDISDVEELSKFHALFKEYYGEEYIYTKTVQYGILPHYSSLPNGIKMATEYAFKKNKVKAVACTSTLAQGVNIPIKYLLITGTNFSATKM
;
A
#
# COMPACT_ATOMS: atom_id res chain seq x y z
N PRO A 1 -0.72 -3.70 12.75
CA PRO A 1 -0.84 -3.73 11.27
C PRO A 1 -2.27 -3.53 10.80
N LEU A 2 -2.46 -3.26 9.51
CA LEU A 2 -3.79 -3.24 8.89
C LEU A 2 -4.35 -4.66 8.76
N ARG A 3 -5.67 -4.83 8.64
CA ARG A 3 -6.30 -6.17 8.54
C ARG A 3 -5.72 -7.05 7.42
N SER A 4 -5.44 -6.48 6.25
CA SER A 4 -4.80 -7.20 5.14
C SER A 4 -3.42 -7.73 5.50
N LEU A 5 -2.64 -6.92 6.23
CA LEU A 5 -1.32 -7.29 6.70
C LEU A 5 -1.39 -8.38 7.78
N CYS A 6 -2.40 -8.36 8.66
CA CYS A 6 -2.62 -9.43 9.63
C CYS A 6 -2.80 -10.79 8.94
N ASN A 7 -3.57 -10.85 7.85
CA ASN A 7 -3.77 -12.08 7.07
C ASN A 7 -2.46 -12.58 6.45
N GLU A 8 -1.65 -11.68 5.88
CA GLU A 8 -0.36 -12.03 5.27
C GLU A 8 0.63 -12.54 6.33
N ILE A 9 0.78 -11.81 7.43
CA ILE A 9 1.65 -12.20 8.53
C ILE A 9 1.21 -13.56 9.12
N THR A 10 -0.09 -13.77 9.29
CA THR A 10 -0.61 -15.05 9.80
C THR A 10 -0.24 -16.21 8.87
N PHE A 11 -0.38 -16.00 7.56
CA PHE A 11 -0.02 -17.02 6.58
C PHE A 11 1.50 -17.30 6.61
N ASP A 12 2.32 -16.24 6.59
CA ASP A 12 3.78 -16.39 6.58
C ASP A 12 4.30 -17.02 7.88
N MET A 13 3.74 -16.67 9.03
CA MET A 13 4.07 -17.28 10.31
C MET A 13 3.71 -18.76 10.34
N ARG A 14 2.52 -19.15 9.85
CA ARG A 14 2.11 -20.57 9.76
C ARG A 14 3.01 -21.38 8.84
N MET A 15 3.64 -20.77 7.85
CA MET A 15 4.60 -21.43 6.98
C MET A 15 6.00 -21.52 7.60
N ALA A 16 6.36 -20.56 8.47
CA ALA A 16 7.69 -20.43 9.04
C ALA A 16 7.85 -21.21 10.37
N PHE A 17 6.79 -21.31 11.16
CA PHE A 17 6.83 -21.95 12.48
C PHE A 17 6.34 -23.39 12.48
N PRO A 18 6.86 -24.24 13.40
CA PRO A 18 6.38 -25.61 13.58
C PRO A 18 4.88 -25.65 13.95
N LYS A 19 4.22 -26.76 13.63
CA LYS A 19 2.77 -26.95 13.87
C LYS A 19 2.37 -26.98 15.34
N GLU A 20 3.32 -27.17 16.23
CA GLU A 20 3.14 -27.16 17.68
C GLU A 20 2.87 -25.78 18.25
N ILE A 21 3.19 -24.72 17.46
CA ILE A 21 2.89 -23.34 17.83
C ILE A 21 1.53 -22.97 17.25
N SER A 22 0.60 -22.63 18.12
CA SER A 22 -0.72 -22.14 17.70
C SER A 22 -0.62 -20.70 17.20
N ILE A 23 -1.00 -20.46 15.93
CA ILE A 23 -0.96 -19.13 15.32
C ILE A 23 -2.38 -18.67 15.02
N ASN A 24 -2.84 -17.74 15.81
CA ASN A 24 -4.19 -17.23 15.79
C ASN A 24 -4.24 -15.77 15.32
N GLN A 25 -5.17 -15.48 14.43
CA GLN A 25 -5.47 -14.13 14.03
C GLN A 25 -6.77 -13.70 14.67
N PHE A 26 -6.72 -12.58 15.36
CA PHE A 26 -7.93 -11.94 15.85
C PHE A 26 -8.58 -11.14 14.71
N SER A 27 -9.45 -11.81 13.96
CA SER A 27 -10.32 -11.20 12.97
C SER A 27 -11.72 -10.92 13.56
N ASP A 28 -12.70 -10.59 12.79
CA ASP A 28 -14.01 -10.06 13.18
C ASP A 28 -14.96 -11.04 13.90
N VAL A 29 -14.46 -12.10 14.51
CA VAL A 29 -15.29 -13.06 15.27
C VAL A 29 -15.72 -12.42 16.58
N LEU A 30 -17.03 -12.39 16.83
CA LEU A 30 -17.69 -11.85 18.00
C LEU A 30 -17.39 -12.69 19.27
N GLU A 31 -16.76 -12.22 20.18
CA GLU A 31 -16.85 -11.63 21.51
C GLU A 31 -16.91 -12.60 22.71
N GLU A 32 -17.63 -13.73 22.74
CA GLU A 32 -17.75 -14.55 23.95
C GLU A 32 -16.86 -15.81 23.96
N ASP A 33 -16.59 -16.41 22.79
CA ASP A 33 -15.74 -17.61 22.68
C ASP A 33 -14.23 -17.31 22.63
N PHE A 34 -13.85 -16.04 22.72
CA PHE A 34 -12.51 -15.61 22.39
C PHE A 34 -11.49 -15.91 23.47
N ILE A 35 -11.87 -15.76 24.73
CA ILE A 35 -11.00 -16.02 25.89
C ILE A 35 -10.63 -17.49 25.90
N ASP A 36 -11.56 -18.39 25.65
CA ASP A 36 -11.31 -19.84 25.59
C ASP A 36 -10.41 -20.24 24.42
N ILE A 37 -10.49 -19.52 23.29
CA ILE A 37 -9.62 -19.75 22.14
C ILE A 37 -8.19 -19.24 22.41
N LEU A 38 -8.05 -18.11 23.11
CA LEU A 38 -6.76 -17.54 23.47
C LEU A 38 -6.02 -18.37 24.53
N PHE A 39 -6.74 -18.94 25.47
CA PHE A 39 -6.18 -19.78 26.53
C PHE A 39 -6.31 -21.29 26.25
N GLY A 40 -6.65 -21.65 24.98
CA GLY A 40 -6.66 -23.05 24.55
C GLY A 40 -5.35 -23.76 24.90
N ASN A 41 -5.40 -25.10 25.01
CA ASN A 41 -4.36 -25.99 25.53
C ASN A 41 -2.96 -25.96 24.85
N ALA A 42 -2.65 -24.97 24.03
CA ALA A 42 -1.34 -24.85 23.38
C ALA A 42 -0.33 -24.17 24.30
N GLU A 43 0.76 -24.83 24.63
CA GLU A 43 1.85 -24.28 25.47
C GLU A 43 2.49 -23.03 24.85
N ARG A 44 2.46 -22.88 23.52
CA ARG A 44 3.04 -21.75 22.80
C ARG A 44 2.07 -21.22 21.78
N GLN A 45 1.83 -19.92 21.85
CA GLN A 45 0.87 -19.25 20.98
C GLN A 45 1.44 -17.95 20.39
N ILE A 46 1.03 -17.64 19.17
CA ILE A 46 1.27 -16.33 18.53
C ILE A 46 -0.09 -15.76 18.19
N LEU A 47 -0.38 -14.57 18.74
CA LEU A 47 -1.60 -13.82 18.44
C LEU A 47 -1.27 -12.65 17.52
N ILE A 48 -1.96 -12.58 16.38
CA ILE A 48 -1.81 -11.49 15.41
C ILE A 48 -3.09 -10.67 15.38
N CYS A 49 -2.99 -9.39 15.71
CA CYS A 49 -4.15 -8.51 15.76
C CYS A 49 -3.82 -7.06 15.39
N THR A 50 -4.85 -6.23 15.19
CA THR A 50 -4.69 -4.80 15.06
C THR A 50 -4.61 -4.11 16.42
N PRO A 51 -4.03 -2.90 16.53
CA PRO A 51 -3.96 -2.17 17.80
C PRO A 51 -5.32 -1.95 18.45
N GLU A 52 -6.36 -1.67 17.65
CA GLU A 52 -7.71 -1.45 18.13
C GLU A 52 -8.27 -2.70 18.82
N LYS A 53 -7.98 -3.87 18.28
CA LYS A 53 -8.43 -5.14 18.85
C LYS A 53 -7.65 -5.51 20.11
N LEU A 54 -6.36 -5.26 20.13
CA LEU A 54 -5.56 -5.49 21.34
C LEU A 54 -6.04 -4.58 22.48
N GLN A 55 -6.31 -3.31 22.21
CA GLN A 55 -6.87 -2.39 23.18
C GLN A 55 -8.25 -2.85 23.69
N TYR A 56 -9.11 -3.33 22.80
CA TYR A 56 -10.39 -3.91 23.18
C TYR A 56 -10.23 -5.08 24.16
N ILE A 57 -9.30 -6.00 23.91
CA ILE A 57 -9.00 -7.12 24.81
C ILE A 57 -8.58 -6.61 26.20
N PHE A 58 -7.66 -5.65 26.26
CA PHE A 58 -7.16 -5.13 27.52
C PHE A 58 -8.25 -4.45 28.36
N HIS A 59 -9.22 -3.80 27.72
CA HIS A 59 -10.35 -3.19 28.40
C HIS A 59 -11.36 -4.22 28.95
N HIS A 60 -11.45 -5.41 28.34
CA HIS A 60 -12.36 -6.46 28.78
C HIS A 60 -11.72 -7.42 29.78
N ASP A 61 -10.44 -7.71 29.63
CA ASP A 61 -9.69 -8.56 30.54
C ASP A 61 -8.25 -8.05 30.71
N ASN A 62 -8.04 -7.31 31.77
CA ASN A 62 -6.73 -6.78 32.12
C ASN A 62 -5.73 -7.89 32.53
N SER A 63 -6.22 -9.11 32.87
CA SER A 63 -5.36 -10.24 33.20
C SER A 63 -4.61 -10.78 31.98
N PHE A 64 -5.12 -10.50 30.77
CA PHE A 64 -4.50 -10.88 29.50
C PHE A 64 -3.08 -10.30 29.33
N LEU A 65 -2.82 -9.09 29.86
CA LEU A 65 -1.47 -8.50 29.89
C LEU A 65 -0.44 -9.42 30.57
N ASN A 66 -0.87 -10.20 31.55
CA ASN A 66 0.01 -11.09 32.30
C ASN A 66 0.36 -12.38 31.56
N ALA A 67 -0.42 -12.75 30.54
CA ALA A 67 -0.25 -13.98 29.77
C ALA A 67 0.66 -13.81 28.55
N ILE A 68 1.09 -12.62 28.24
CA ILE A 68 1.92 -12.33 27.07
C ILE A 68 3.38 -12.18 27.50
N ASP A 69 4.28 -12.97 26.94
CA ASP A 69 5.71 -12.88 27.21
C ASP A 69 6.41 -11.85 26.32
N LEU A 70 5.91 -11.66 25.08
CA LEU A 70 6.53 -10.82 24.07
C LEU A 70 5.49 -10.03 23.29
N TYR A 71 5.63 -8.71 23.30
CA TYR A 71 4.87 -7.77 22.45
C TYR A 71 5.72 -7.32 21.29
N ILE A 72 5.21 -7.46 20.08
CA ILE A 72 5.84 -6.96 18.85
C ILE A 72 4.90 -5.97 18.16
N PHE A 73 5.29 -4.71 18.10
CA PHE A 73 4.57 -3.66 17.39
C PHE A 73 5.26 -3.35 16.08
N ASP A 74 4.62 -3.70 14.98
CA ASP A 74 5.05 -3.32 13.65
C ASP A 74 4.49 -1.96 13.25
N GLU A 75 5.20 -1.24 12.37
CA GLU A 75 4.83 0.10 11.90
C GLU A 75 4.70 1.12 13.02
N SER A 76 5.65 1.14 13.95
CA SER A 76 5.60 2.01 15.13
C SER A 76 5.60 3.51 14.82
N HIS A 77 5.86 3.94 13.57
CA HIS A 77 5.66 5.32 13.14
C HIS A 77 4.18 5.77 13.17
N MET A 78 3.24 4.85 13.40
CA MET A 78 1.82 5.16 13.59
C MET A 78 1.53 6.10 14.77
N PHE A 79 2.48 6.37 15.64
CA PHE A 79 2.38 7.44 16.63
C PHE A 79 2.04 8.81 16.05
N ASP A 80 2.57 9.10 14.86
CA ASP A 80 2.36 10.38 14.16
C ASP A 80 1.07 10.40 13.32
N ASP A 81 0.31 9.30 13.28
CA ASP A 81 -0.96 9.26 12.55
C ASP A 81 -2.02 10.08 13.26
N ARG A 82 -2.63 11.05 12.53
CA ARG A 82 -3.61 11.97 13.10
C ARG A 82 -4.90 11.31 13.60
N SER A 83 -5.24 10.15 13.06
CA SER A 83 -6.49 9.44 13.38
C SER A 83 -6.30 8.30 14.39
N ARG A 84 -5.14 7.66 14.36
CA ARG A 84 -4.85 6.44 15.13
C ARG A 84 -3.72 6.63 16.16
N GLY A 85 -2.97 7.73 16.08
CA GLY A 85 -1.80 7.97 16.94
C GLY A 85 -2.17 7.97 18.41
N ALA A 86 -3.25 8.66 18.79
CA ALA A 86 -3.72 8.70 20.17
C ALA A 86 -4.09 7.31 20.73
N LEU A 87 -4.75 6.48 19.92
CA LEU A 87 -5.07 5.09 20.28
C LEU A 87 -3.79 4.27 20.50
N TYR A 88 -2.83 4.45 19.60
CA TYR A 88 -1.55 3.75 19.67
C TYR A 88 -0.76 4.14 20.92
N GLU A 89 -0.74 5.43 21.26
CA GLU A 89 -0.10 5.97 22.47
C GLU A 89 -0.76 5.45 23.74
N LEU A 90 -2.10 5.43 23.79
CA LEU A 90 -2.85 4.89 24.93
C LEU A 90 -2.54 3.40 25.13
N LEU A 91 -2.61 2.60 24.06
CA LEU A 91 -2.31 1.17 24.10
C LEU A 91 -0.89 0.89 24.63
N LEU A 92 0.11 1.62 24.15
CA LEU A 92 1.48 1.48 24.65
C LEU A 92 1.65 1.98 26.08
N THR A 93 0.87 2.96 26.51
CA THR A 93 0.83 3.40 27.90
C THR A 93 0.25 2.33 28.81
N ASP A 94 -0.83 1.67 28.40
CA ASP A 94 -1.42 0.55 29.16
C ASP A 94 -0.42 -0.60 29.31
N ILE A 95 0.29 -0.95 28.24
CA ILE A 95 1.35 -1.97 28.30
C ILE A 95 2.48 -1.51 29.23
N LYS A 96 2.97 -0.28 29.11
CA LYS A 96 4.02 0.26 29.97
C LYS A 96 3.67 0.19 31.45
N LEU A 97 2.41 0.45 31.79
CA LEU A 97 1.96 0.42 33.19
C LEU A 97 1.78 -1.00 33.72
N GLY A 98 1.49 -1.97 32.85
CA GLY A 98 1.22 -3.36 33.20
C GLY A 98 2.35 -4.35 32.92
N ILE A 99 3.38 -3.97 32.16
CA ILE A 99 4.48 -4.86 31.75
C ILE A 99 5.33 -5.28 32.97
N LYS A 100 5.65 -6.56 33.05
CA LYS A 100 6.48 -7.15 34.10
C LYS A 100 7.94 -7.29 33.63
N GLU A 101 8.86 -7.48 34.58
CA GLU A 101 10.30 -7.63 34.30
C GLU A 101 10.65 -8.80 33.36
N ASN A 102 9.85 -9.86 33.35
CA ASN A 102 10.05 -11.03 32.50
C ASN A 102 9.41 -10.91 31.11
N GLN A 103 8.69 -9.82 30.83
CA GLN A 103 8.04 -9.58 29.55
C GLN A 103 8.89 -8.66 28.68
N GLN A 104 8.80 -8.83 27.37
CA GLN A 104 9.56 -8.05 26.39
C GLN A 104 8.63 -7.23 25.50
N LEU A 105 9.09 -6.03 25.14
CA LEU A 105 8.42 -5.14 24.21
C LEU A 105 9.37 -4.76 23.09
N VAL A 106 8.98 -5.04 21.84
CA VAL A 106 9.73 -4.72 20.62
C VAL A 106 8.90 -3.79 19.75
N LEU A 107 9.47 -2.66 19.38
CA LEU A 107 8.90 -1.73 18.40
C LEU A 107 9.72 -1.79 17.10
N MET A 108 9.05 -2.02 15.98
CA MET A 108 9.67 -2.03 14.66
C MET A 108 9.14 -0.87 13.81
N SER A 109 10.02 -0.15 13.16
CA SER A 109 9.64 0.94 12.27
C SER A 109 10.70 1.22 11.22
N ALA A 110 10.27 1.53 10.01
CA ALA A 110 11.17 1.97 8.94
C ALA A 110 11.65 3.42 9.12
N VAL A 111 10.83 4.27 9.75
CA VAL A 111 11.12 5.70 9.96
C VAL A 111 10.53 6.14 11.29
N LEU A 112 11.39 6.43 12.26
CA LEU A 112 10.97 6.93 13.56
C LEU A 112 12.01 7.98 14.04
N PRO A 113 11.85 9.27 13.68
CA PRO A 113 12.84 10.31 13.95
C PRO A 113 13.17 10.47 15.43
N ASN A 114 12.20 10.24 16.32
CA ASN A 114 12.29 10.37 17.76
C ASN A 114 12.42 9.02 18.49
N ALA A 115 12.93 7.98 17.84
CA ALA A 115 13.03 6.63 18.39
C ALA A 115 13.69 6.58 19.79
N GLY A 116 14.78 7.31 20.00
CA GLY A 116 15.44 7.37 21.30
C GLY A 116 14.56 7.93 22.43
N GLN A 117 13.71 8.92 22.14
CA GLN A 117 12.76 9.47 23.12
C GLN A 117 11.66 8.47 23.45
N ILE A 118 11.16 7.76 22.45
CA ILE A 118 10.13 6.73 22.63
C ILE A 118 10.67 5.56 23.44
N VAL A 119 11.88 5.09 23.16
CA VAL A 119 12.54 4.03 23.92
C VAL A 119 12.71 4.45 25.38
N LYS A 120 13.22 5.66 25.61
CA LYS A 120 13.39 6.19 26.99
C LYS A 120 12.05 6.34 27.71
N TRP A 121 11.02 6.79 27.02
CA TRP A 121 9.67 6.91 27.58
C TRP A 121 9.07 5.55 27.95
N LEU A 122 9.18 4.53 27.07
CA LEU A 122 8.57 3.21 27.28
C LEU A 122 9.35 2.33 28.24
N LEU A 123 10.66 2.22 28.06
CA LEU A 123 11.53 1.23 28.70
C LEU A 123 12.56 1.84 29.65
N GLY A 124 12.58 3.17 29.78
CA GLY A 124 13.55 3.87 30.62
C GLY A 124 15.00 3.65 30.16
N GLU A 125 15.92 3.54 31.11
CA GLU A 125 17.36 3.36 30.84
C GLU A 125 17.71 1.92 30.41
N ALA A 126 16.80 0.95 30.61
CA ALA A 126 16.97 -0.44 30.14
C ALA A 126 16.64 -0.61 28.64
N GLY A 127 16.04 0.40 28.03
CA GLY A 127 15.65 0.36 26.62
C GLY A 127 16.85 0.38 25.69
N VAL A 128 16.84 -0.50 24.69
CA VAL A 128 17.88 -0.59 23.66
C VAL A 128 17.33 -0.14 22.31
N LEU A 129 18.04 0.76 21.65
CA LEU A 129 17.77 1.16 20.26
C LEU A 129 18.71 0.39 19.32
N ALA A 130 18.13 -0.56 18.58
CA ALA A 130 18.85 -1.25 17.51
C ALA A 130 18.66 -0.48 16.20
N PHE A 131 19.73 0.10 15.71
CA PHE A 131 19.78 0.81 14.43
C PHE A 131 20.99 0.36 13.64
N ASP A 132 20.76 -0.16 12.44
CA ASP A 132 21.84 -0.53 11.54
C ASP A 132 21.88 0.41 10.32
N SER A 133 22.83 1.33 10.33
CA SER A 133 23.07 2.25 9.20
C SER A 133 23.62 1.53 7.95
N ASN A 134 24.10 0.29 8.09
CA ASN A 134 24.64 -0.50 6.99
C ASN A 134 23.55 -1.29 6.24
N ILE A 135 22.38 -1.46 6.82
CA ILE A 135 21.23 -2.02 6.11
C ILE A 135 20.78 -1.00 5.07
N LYS A 136 21.33 -1.13 3.87
CA LYS A 136 20.89 -0.31 2.73
C LYS A 136 19.52 -0.82 2.27
N SER A 137 18.54 0.03 2.37
CA SER A 137 17.26 -0.18 1.66
C SER A 137 17.53 -0.32 0.16
N THR A 138 16.58 -0.95 -0.57
CA THR A 138 16.66 -1.03 -2.03
C THR A 138 17.04 0.32 -2.64
N PRO A 139 18.02 0.38 -3.55
CA PRO A 139 18.41 1.63 -4.18
C PRO A 139 17.21 2.31 -4.84
N LYS A 140 17.01 3.58 -4.55
CA LYS A 140 15.90 4.38 -5.09
C LYS A 140 16.48 5.47 -5.99
N ALA A 141 15.99 5.55 -7.22
CA ALA A 141 16.25 6.66 -8.12
C ALA A 141 14.99 7.53 -8.21
N ILE A 142 15.14 8.83 -7.98
CA ILE A 142 14.05 9.79 -8.04
C ILE A 142 14.19 10.59 -9.32
N GLY A 143 13.15 10.57 -10.17
CA GLY A 143 13.14 11.30 -11.43
C GLY A 143 11.95 12.25 -11.52
N PHE A 144 12.16 13.44 -12.08
CA PHE A 144 11.13 14.44 -12.35
C PHE A 144 10.97 14.66 -13.85
N ALA A 145 9.79 14.34 -14.37
CA ALA A 145 9.45 14.59 -15.78
C ALA A 145 8.97 16.03 -15.97
N ASP A 146 9.70 16.82 -16.71
CA ASP A 146 9.38 18.21 -17.03
C ASP A 146 8.46 18.36 -18.25
N ASN A 147 8.18 19.62 -18.64
CA ASN A 147 7.40 19.95 -19.84
C ASN A 147 8.26 19.95 -21.12
N ASN A 148 9.57 19.99 -20.98
CA ASN A 148 10.53 19.96 -22.10
C ASN A 148 10.84 18.52 -22.56
N LYS A 149 10.06 17.55 -22.07
CA LYS A 149 10.23 16.11 -22.38
C LYS A 149 11.53 15.51 -21.81
N GLN A 150 12.05 16.11 -20.74
CA GLN A 150 13.24 15.65 -20.04
C GLN A 150 12.83 14.94 -18.75
N LEU A 151 13.58 13.92 -18.36
CA LEU A 151 13.46 13.25 -17.07
C LEU A 151 14.74 13.52 -16.29
N HIS A 152 14.65 14.37 -15.28
CA HIS A 152 15.77 14.78 -14.42
C HIS A 152 15.88 13.81 -13.25
N TYR A 153 17.05 13.21 -13.07
CA TYR A 153 17.33 12.31 -11.95
C TYR A 153 18.07 13.03 -10.85
N TYR A 154 17.63 12.80 -9.61
CA TYR A 154 18.29 13.30 -8.41
C TYR A 154 18.92 12.13 -7.67
N THR A 155 20.22 12.20 -7.49
CA THR A 155 20.99 11.23 -6.71
C THR A 155 21.32 11.82 -5.35
N LYS A 156 21.24 11.01 -4.29
CA LYS A 156 21.58 11.47 -2.93
C LYS A 156 23.08 11.56 -2.66
N ALA A 157 23.93 11.25 -3.62
CA ALA A 157 25.37 11.36 -3.45
C ALA A 157 25.75 12.85 -3.46
N GLU A 158 26.43 13.31 -2.42
CA GLU A 158 26.80 14.72 -2.21
C GLU A 158 27.61 15.34 -3.36
N ASN A 159 28.17 14.54 -4.25
CA ASN A 159 28.96 14.97 -5.41
C ASN A 159 28.49 14.34 -6.74
N ALA A 160 27.27 13.81 -6.81
CA ALA A 160 26.76 13.29 -8.07
C ALA A 160 26.15 14.45 -8.88
N GLU A 161 26.68 14.68 -10.07
CA GLU A 161 26.05 15.56 -11.03
C GLU A 161 24.64 15.02 -11.34
N ASP A 162 23.64 15.89 -11.24
CA ASP A 162 22.30 15.59 -11.70
C ASP A 162 22.37 15.37 -13.20
N PHE A 163 21.82 14.25 -13.66
CA PHE A 163 21.74 13.95 -15.09
C PHE A 163 20.28 13.95 -15.54
N PHE A 164 20.06 14.18 -16.80
CA PHE A 164 18.74 14.09 -17.39
C PHE A 164 18.74 13.21 -18.65
N VAL A 165 17.59 12.62 -18.90
CA VAL A 165 17.33 11.87 -20.14
C VAL A 165 16.43 12.72 -21.02
N PRO A 166 16.89 13.15 -22.21
CA PRO A 166 16.09 13.96 -23.13
C PRO A 166 15.07 13.09 -23.87
N TYR A 167 14.02 13.73 -24.36
CA TYR A 167 13.00 13.12 -25.25
C TYR A 167 12.33 11.87 -24.70
N THR A 168 12.05 11.83 -23.40
CA THR A 168 11.50 10.67 -22.72
C THR A 168 10.06 10.34 -23.10
N TYR A 169 9.34 11.29 -23.70
CA TYR A 169 8.03 11.04 -24.29
C TYR A 169 7.83 11.81 -25.59
N LYS A 170 7.00 11.23 -26.47
CA LYS A 170 6.60 11.86 -27.75
C LYS A 170 5.17 12.35 -27.62
N THR A 171 4.94 13.61 -28.01
CA THR A 171 3.60 14.16 -28.12
C THR A 171 2.95 13.69 -29.41
N GLN A 172 1.79 13.09 -29.30
CA GLN A 172 1.00 12.58 -30.43
C GLN A 172 -0.30 13.37 -30.56
N LYS A 173 -0.68 13.72 -31.79
CA LYS A 173 -1.99 14.30 -32.07
C LYS A 173 -3.05 13.22 -31.98
N LEU A 174 -4.13 13.54 -31.25
CA LEU A 174 -5.27 12.64 -31.10
C LEU A 174 -6.34 12.92 -32.18
N ASN A 175 -7.11 11.90 -32.54
CA ASN A 175 -8.26 12.05 -33.42
C ASN A 175 -9.31 12.98 -32.75
N LEU A 176 -9.89 13.87 -33.54
CA LEU A 176 -10.96 14.76 -33.08
C LEU A 176 -12.28 14.00 -33.00
N LYS A 177 -13.07 14.29 -31.97
CA LYS A 177 -14.46 13.83 -31.88
C LYS A 177 -15.36 14.68 -32.81
N PRO A 178 -16.52 14.17 -33.23
CA PRO A 178 -17.47 14.95 -34.03
C PRO A 178 -17.79 16.30 -33.37
N LYS A 179 -17.75 17.39 -34.14
CA LYS A 179 -17.96 18.79 -33.70
C LYS A 179 -16.86 19.36 -32.80
N GLU A 180 -15.72 18.70 -32.66
CA GLU A 180 -14.56 19.22 -31.94
C GLU A 180 -13.63 19.94 -32.92
N HIS A 181 -13.28 21.20 -32.61
CA HIS A 181 -12.43 22.04 -33.47
C HIS A 181 -11.02 22.24 -32.89
N LYS A 182 -10.86 22.01 -31.58
CA LYS A 182 -9.57 22.19 -30.91
C LYS A 182 -8.73 20.94 -31.00
N THR A 183 -7.54 21.04 -31.58
CA THR A 183 -6.57 19.95 -31.62
C THR A 183 -6.21 19.48 -30.19
N ARG A 184 -6.22 18.18 -29.99
CA ARG A 184 -5.85 17.51 -28.76
C ARG A 184 -4.54 16.75 -28.94
N TYR A 185 -3.76 16.69 -27.89
CA TYR A 185 -2.48 15.99 -27.87
C TYR A 185 -2.43 15.03 -26.70
N PHE A 186 -1.55 14.02 -26.81
CA PHE A 186 -1.22 13.11 -25.72
C PHE A 186 0.31 12.88 -25.71
N PRO A 187 0.96 12.93 -24.51
CA PRO A 187 0.43 13.34 -23.22
C PRO A 187 0.27 14.85 -23.10
N GLU A 188 -0.75 15.31 -22.35
CA GLU A 188 -1.08 16.73 -22.16
C GLU A 188 -0.78 17.17 -20.71
N ASN A 189 -1.00 16.32 -19.73
CA ASN A 189 -0.88 16.63 -18.31
C ASN A 189 -0.09 15.54 -17.54
N SER A 190 0.09 15.69 -16.22
CA SER A 190 0.84 14.75 -15.38
C SER A 190 0.26 13.34 -15.37
N GLN A 191 -1.07 13.20 -15.42
CA GLN A 191 -1.71 11.89 -15.46
C GLN A 191 -1.50 11.20 -16.82
N ASP A 192 -1.56 11.96 -17.91
CA ASP A 192 -1.25 11.47 -19.25
C ASP A 192 0.22 11.04 -19.35
N LYS A 193 1.16 11.82 -18.75
CA LYS A 193 2.58 11.43 -18.70
C LYS A 193 2.76 10.14 -17.90
N ALA A 194 2.10 10.02 -16.75
CA ALA A 194 2.14 8.79 -15.96
C ALA A 194 1.62 7.60 -16.75
N LEU A 195 0.52 7.74 -17.49
CA LEU A 195 0.00 6.69 -18.36
C LEU A 195 0.98 6.32 -19.49
N TYR A 196 1.60 7.31 -20.12
CA TYR A 196 2.60 7.10 -21.15
C TYR A 196 3.79 6.29 -20.60
N TYR A 197 4.34 6.72 -19.44
CA TYR A 197 5.44 5.97 -18.79
C TYR A 197 5.02 4.59 -18.34
N THR A 198 3.79 4.42 -17.84
CA THR A 198 3.26 3.09 -17.50
C THR A 198 3.30 2.15 -18.67
N ASN A 199 2.84 2.61 -19.85
CA ASN A 199 2.83 1.80 -21.07
C ASN A 199 4.25 1.41 -21.54
N ILE A 200 5.29 2.14 -21.15
CA ILE A 200 6.68 1.81 -21.48
C ILE A 200 7.30 0.92 -20.42
N LEU A 201 7.15 1.29 -19.13
CA LEU A 201 7.87 0.69 -18.01
C LEU A 201 7.31 -0.66 -17.56
N CYS A 202 6.02 -0.93 -17.85
CA CYS A 202 5.35 -2.17 -17.45
C CYS A 202 6.04 -3.45 -17.95
N LYS A 203 6.77 -3.39 -19.06
CA LYS A 203 7.59 -4.52 -19.54
C LYS A 203 8.76 -4.86 -18.64
N ALA A 204 9.29 -3.87 -17.92
CA ALA A 204 10.47 -4.04 -17.08
C ALA A 204 10.11 -4.32 -15.61
N GLY A 205 8.84 -4.22 -15.22
CA GLY A 205 8.39 -4.54 -13.86
C GLY A 205 7.05 -3.90 -13.52
N GLY A 206 6.58 -4.16 -12.29
CA GLY A 206 5.32 -3.62 -11.79
C GLY A 206 5.34 -2.10 -11.66
N VAL A 207 4.26 -1.44 -12.10
CA VAL A 207 4.09 0.01 -12.10
C VAL A 207 2.91 0.40 -11.22
N ALA A 208 3.13 1.26 -10.23
CA ALA A 208 2.08 1.90 -9.46
C ALA A 208 1.93 3.36 -9.87
N ILE A 209 0.73 3.78 -10.23
CA ILE A 209 0.38 5.17 -10.54
C ILE A 209 -0.31 5.74 -9.30
N TYR A 210 0.40 6.60 -8.59
CA TYR A 210 -0.10 7.20 -7.35
C TYR A 210 -0.91 8.46 -7.61
N PHE A 211 -2.08 8.52 -6.99
CA PHE A 211 -2.97 9.67 -6.97
C PHE A 211 -3.15 10.18 -5.54
N PRO A 212 -2.94 11.48 -5.27
CA PRO A 212 -3.16 12.06 -3.94
C PRO A 212 -4.62 12.00 -3.47
N GLN A 213 -5.56 11.90 -4.41
CA GLN A 213 -6.99 11.89 -4.12
C GLN A 213 -7.70 10.74 -4.83
N LYS A 214 -8.48 9.96 -4.07
CA LYS A 214 -9.24 8.82 -4.61
C LYS A 214 -10.20 9.17 -5.75
N ARG A 215 -10.79 10.39 -5.73
CA ARG A 215 -11.68 10.87 -6.80
C ARG A 215 -11.01 11.07 -8.16
N SER A 216 -9.68 11.12 -8.19
CA SER A 216 -8.92 11.26 -9.44
C SER A 216 -8.81 9.93 -10.20
N ILE A 217 -8.92 8.79 -9.50
CA ILE A 217 -8.76 7.47 -10.11
C ILE A 217 -9.88 7.17 -11.13
N PRO A 218 -11.19 7.29 -10.82
CA PRO A 218 -12.22 7.08 -11.84
C PRO A 218 -12.09 8.02 -13.04
N ARG A 219 -11.67 9.28 -12.83
CA ARG A 219 -11.42 10.24 -13.93
C ARG A 219 -10.26 9.82 -14.82
N PHE A 220 -9.22 9.25 -14.23
CA PHE A 220 -8.10 8.68 -14.97
C PHE A 220 -8.55 7.51 -15.86
N PHE A 221 -9.41 6.62 -15.39
CA PHE A 221 -9.98 5.55 -16.21
C PHE A 221 -10.90 6.08 -17.32
N THR A 222 -11.66 7.15 -17.04
CA THR A 222 -12.42 7.85 -18.09
C THR A 222 -11.50 8.41 -19.17
N ARG A 223 -10.34 8.95 -18.77
CA ARG A 223 -9.33 9.44 -19.72
C ARG A 223 -8.71 8.31 -20.54
N ILE A 224 -8.45 7.14 -19.96
CA ILE A 224 -7.97 5.96 -20.69
C ILE A 224 -8.96 5.58 -21.81
N LYS A 225 -10.25 5.49 -21.47
CA LYS A 225 -11.29 5.21 -22.45
C LYS A 225 -11.35 6.25 -23.56
N GLU A 226 -11.29 7.54 -23.18
CA GLU A 226 -11.26 8.63 -24.18
C GLU A 226 -10.08 8.53 -25.13
N LEU A 227 -8.89 8.18 -24.63
CA LEU A 227 -7.69 8.03 -25.45
C LEU A 227 -7.84 6.89 -26.46
N ASP A 228 -8.40 5.76 -26.06
CA ASP A 228 -8.68 4.64 -26.95
C ASP A 228 -9.69 5.03 -28.04
N GLU A 229 -10.80 5.69 -27.67
CA GLU A 229 -11.77 6.24 -28.64
C GLU A 229 -11.15 7.23 -29.63
N ARG A 230 -10.02 7.85 -29.29
CA ARG A 230 -9.26 8.77 -30.14
C ARG A 230 -8.10 8.12 -30.90
N GLY A 231 -8.01 6.80 -30.85
CA GLY A 231 -7.00 6.02 -31.58
C GLY A 231 -5.64 5.93 -30.91
N PHE A 232 -5.55 6.23 -29.61
CA PHE A 232 -4.35 5.96 -28.82
C PHE A 232 -4.51 4.64 -28.07
N THR A 233 -3.64 3.67 -28.34
CA THR A 233 -3.72 2.33 -27.78
C THR A 233 -2.69 2.10 -26.67
N LEU A 234 -3.09 1.31 -25.68
CA LEU A 234 -2.24 0.87 -24.55
C LEU A 234 -1.74 -0.58 -24.77
N ASP A 235 -1.31 -0.87 -26.00
CA ASP A 235 -1.00 -2.24 -26.43
C ASP A 235 0.01 -2.94 -25.53
N ARG A 236 1.06 -2.23 -25.08
CA ARG A 236 2.12 -2.85 -24.30
C ARG A 236 1.64 -3.36 -22.92
N ILE A 237 0.75 -2.63 -22.26
CA ILE A 237 0.19 -3.05 -20.98
C ILE A 237 -0.79 -4.21 -21.19
N LYS A 238 -1.61 -4.10 -22.23
CA LYS A 238 -2.57 -5.13 -22.60
C LYS A 238 -1.88 -6.45 -22.92
N ASP A 239 -0.85 -6.43 -23.77
CA ASP A 239 -0.13 -7.62 -24.25
C ASP A 239 0.59 -8.40 -23.14
N ILE A 240 0.98 -7.73 -22.04
CA ILE A 240 1.70 -8.37 -20.94
C ILE A 240 0.78 -8.75 -19.76
N SER A 241 -0.50 -8.42 -19.85
CA SER A 241 -1.48 -8.75 -18.81
C SER A 241 -2.11 -10.11 -19.09
N ASP A 242 -2.38 -10.89 -18.05
CA ASP A 242 -3.01 -12.19 -18.16
C ASP A 242 -4.49 -12.02 -18.54
N VAL A 243 -4.85 -12.48 -19.74
CA VAL A 243 -6.19 -12.31 -20.32
C VAL A 243 -7.27 -13.02 -19.50
N GLU A 244 -6.95 -14.20 -18.93
CA GLU A 244 -7.89 -14.93 -18.08
C GLU A 244 -8.16 -14.14 -16.80
N GLU A 245 -7.11 -13.59 -16.20
CA GLU A 245 -7.23 -12.77 -14.99
C GLU A 245 -8.04 -11.49 -15.26
N LEU A 246 -7.79 -10.81 -16.36
CA LEU A 246 -8.59 -9.64 -16.77
C LEU A 246 -10.07 -9.98 -17.00
N SER A 247 -10.36 -11.18 -17.51
CA SER A 247 -11.75 -11.66 -17.67
C SER A 247 -12.44 -11.87 -16.32
N LYS A 248 -11.72 -12.38 -15.32
CA LYS A 248 -12.23 -12.49 -13.94
C LYS A 248 -12.52 -11.13 -13.32
N PHE A 249 -11.62 -10.16 -13.54
CA PHE A 249 -11.86 -8.77 -13.10
C PHE A 249 -13.03 -8.12 -13.83
N HIS A 250 -13.21 -8.39 -15.12
CA HIS A 250 -14.38 -7.89 -15.85
C HIS A 250 -15.69 -8.40 -15.21
N ALA A 251 -15.78 -9.69 -14.95
CA ALA A 251 -16.94 -10.28 -14.29
C ALA A 251 -17.16 -9.68 -12.89
N LEU A 252 -16.08 -9.51 -12.10
CA LEU A 252 -16.12 -8.92 -10.78
C LEU A 252 -16.60 -7.46 -10.80
N PHE A 253 -16.05 -6.63 -11.67
CA PHE A 253 -16.48 -5.24 -11.80
C PHE A 253 -17.91 -5.12 -12.30
N LYS A 254 -18.33 -5.99 -13.24
CA LYS A 254 -19.70 -6.03 -13.73
C LYS A 254 -20.70 -6.35 -12.63
N GLU A 255 -20.36 -7.27 -11.73
CA GLU A 255 -21.23 -7.64 -10.59
C GLU A 255 -21.34 -6.51 -9.58
N TYR A 256 -20.24 -5.85 -9.22
CA TYR A 256 -20.26 -4.77 -8.22
C TYR A 256 -20.79 -3.44 -8.74
N TYR A 257 -20.56 -3.12 -10.00
CA TYR A 257 -20.79 -1.76 -10.55
C TYR A 257 -21.66 -1.74 -11.81
N GLY A 258 -21.92 -2.88 -12.43
CA GLY A 258 -22.64 -2.98 -13.69
C GLY A 258 -21.76 -2.85 -14.94
N GLU A 259 -22.30 -3.20 -16.10
CA GLU A 259 -21.61 -3.23 -17.40
C GLU A 259 -21.13 -1.84 -17.84
N GLU A 260 -21.92 -0.81 -17.58
CA GLU A 260 -21.67 0.56 -18.05
C GLU A 260 -20.61 1.30 -17.23
N TYR A 261 -20.20 0.76 -16.09
CA TYR A 261 -19.24 1.44 -15.23
C TYR A 261 -17.84 1.48 -15.82
N ILE A 262 -17.11 2.57 -15.51
CA ILE A 262 -15.82 2.85 -16.16
C ILE A 262 -14.77 1.74 -15.93
N TYR A 263 -14.74 1.10 -14.76
CA TYR A 263 -13.79 0.02 -14.50
C TYR A 263 -14.09 -1.23 -15.31
N THR A 264 -15.38 -1.58 -15.46
CA THR A 264 -15.81 -2.70 -16.31
C THR A 264 -15.38 -2.49 -17.76
N LYS A 265 -15.57 -1.26 -18.28
CA LYS A 265 -15.22 -0.89 -19.67
C LYS A 265 -13.73 -0.80 -19.94
N THR A 266 -12.90 -0.58 -18.90
CA THR A 266 -11.47 -0.30 -19.08
C THR A 266 -10.54 -1.38 -18.55
N VAL A 267 -11.07 -2.40 -17.90
CA VAL A 267 -10.25 -3.49 -17.34
C VAL A 267 -9.35 -4.19 -18.36
N GLN A 268 -9.83 -4.26 -19.59
CA GLN A 268 -9.08 -4.85 -20.73
C GLN A 268 -7.73 -4.19 -21.02
N TYR A 269 -7.49 -2.97 -20.52
CA TYR A 269 -6.20 -2.29 -20.67
C TYR A 269 -5.16 -2.73 -19.63
N GLY A 270 -5.50 -3.64 -18.71
CA GLY A 270 -4.55 -4.20 -17.76
C GLY A 270 -4.06 -3.24 -16.67
N ILE A 271 -4.84 -2.18 -16.38
CA ILE A 271 -4.62 -1.28 -15.23
C ILE A 271 -5.76 -1.50 -14.24
N LEU A 272 -5.43 -1.80 -12.98
CA LEU A 272 -6.43 -2.04 -11.95
C LEU A 272 -6.49 -0.90 -10.93
N PRO A 273 -7.68 -0.55 -10.39
CA PRO A 273 -7.80 0.45 -9.35
C PRO A 273 -7.49 -0.13 -7.96
N HIS A 274 -6.87 0.67 -7.06
CA HIS A 274 -6.69 0.32 -5.66
C HIS A 274 -6.76 1.56 -4.75
N TYR A 275 -7.84 1.71 -3.98
CA TYR A 275 -8.02 2.79 -3.00
C TYR A 275 -9.03 2.41 -1.91
N SER A 276 -9.06 3.16 -0.81
CA SER A 276 -9.74 2.79 0.44
C SER A 276 -11.23 2.47 0.32
N SER A 277 -11.98 3.17 -0.55
CA SER A 277 -13.43 2.97 -0.70
C SER A 277 -13.85 1.92 -1.74
N LEU A 278 -12.90 1.17 -2.31
CA LEU A 278 -13.24 -0.02 -3.10
C LEU A 278 -13.70 -1.17 -2.19
N PRO A 279 -14.62 -2.02 -2.67
CA PRO A 279 -14.96 -3.27 -2.00
C PRO A 279 -13.72 -4.10 -1.67
N ASN A 280 -13.70 -4.72 -0.48
CA ASN A 280 -12.53 -5.49 -0.04
C ASN A 280 -12.17 -6.62 -1.01
N GLY A 281 -13.15 -7.31 -1.58
CA GLY A 281 -12.91 -8.35 -2.58
C GLY A 281 -12.11 -7.85 -3.80
N ILE A 282 -12.44 -6.65 -4.31
CA ILE A 282 -11.73 -6.02 -5.42
C ILE A 282 -10.29 -5.66 -5.02
N LYS A 283 -10.09 -5.09 -3.82
CA LYS A 283 -8.74 -4.75 -3.33
C LYS A 283 -7.87 -5.99 -3.22
N MET A 284 -8.36 -7.03 -2.54
CA MET A 284 -7.63 -8.30 -2.37
C MET A 284 -7.32 -8.98 -3.71
N ALA A 285 -8.28 -9.00 -4.64
CA ALA A 285 -8.07 -9.54 -5.97
C ALA A 285 -6.98 -8.74 -6.73
N THR A 286 -7.02 -7.40 -6.65
CA THR A 286 -6.00 -6.53 -7.26
C THR A 286 -4.61 -6.79 -6.67
N GLU A 287 -4.48 -6.87 -5.36
CA GLU A 287 -3.24 -7.18 -4.66
C GLU A 287 -2.70 -8.55 -5.08
N TYR A 288 -3.56 -9.57 -5.11
CA TYR A 288 -3.20 -10.91 -5.56
C TYR A 288 -2.70 -10.94 -7.01
N ALA A 289 -3.46 -10.35 -7.94
CA ALA A 289 -3.11 -10.34 -9.36
C ALA A 289 -1.78 -9.62 -9.60
N PHE A 290 -1.53 -8.53 -8.88
CA PHE A 290 -0.28 -7.78 -8.97
C PHE A 290 0.88 -8.57 -8.34
N LYS A 291 0.70 -9.15 -7.12
CA LYS A 291 1.70 -9.99 -6.43
C LYS A 291 2.09 -11.21 -7.27
N LYS A 292 1.11 -11.84 -7.92
CA LYS A 292 1.33 -12.98 -8.83
C LYS A 292 1.78 -12.57 -10.24
N ASN A 293 2.03 -11.28 -10.44
CA ASN A 293 2.54 -10.76 -11.70
C ASN A 293 1.62 -10.99 -12.91
N LYS A 294 0.31 -11.21 -12.65
CA LYS A 294 -0.74 -11.37 -13.65
C LYS A 294 -1.12 -10.05 -14.31
N VAL A 295 -1.03 -8.97 -13.55
CA VAL A 295 -1.21 -7.59 -14.00
C VAL A 295 -0.01 -6.77 -13.59
N LYS A 296 0.43 -5.84 -14.43
CA LYS A 296 1.66 -5.06 -14.25
C LYS A 296 1.43 -3.61 -13.84
N ALA A 297 0.19 -3.12 -13.87
CA ALA A 297 -0.10 -1.73 -13.59
C ALA A 297 -1.28 -1.58 -12.62
N VAL A 298 -1.13 -0.66 -11.65
CA VAL A 298 -2.16 -0.33 -10.66
C VAL A 298 -2.27 1.18 -10.51
N ALA A 299 -3.50 1.72 -10.49
CA ALA A 299 -3.80 3.10 -10.16
C ALA A 299 -4.25 3.18 -8.70
N CYS A 300 -3.49 3.84 -7.82
CA CYS A 300 -3.66 3.72 -6.38
C CYS A 300 -3.58 5.04 -5.62
N THR A 301 -4.04 5.01 -4.37
CA THR A 301 -3.75 6.00 -3.33
C THR A 301 -2.77 5.41 -2.30
N SER A 302 -2.45 6.15 -1.25
CA SER A 302 -1.54 5.71 -0.17
C SER A 302 -1.94 4.38 0.50
N THR A 303 -3.17 3.93 0.35
CA THR A 303 -3.63 2.65 0.90
C THR A 303 -2.89 1.43 0.33
N LEU A 304 -2.33 1.53 -0.88
CA LEU A 304 -1.53 0.45 -1.45
C LEU A 304 -0.15 0.36 -0.78
N ALA A 305 0.38 1.48 -0.26
CA ALA A 305 1.68 1.51 0.41
C ALA A 305 1.62 0.98 1.85
N GLN A 306 0.42 0.89 2.43
CA GLN A 306 0.22 0.47 3.80
C GLN A 306 -0.08 -1.03 3.86
N GLY A 307 0.92 -1.83 4.19
CA GLY A 307 0.72 -3.21 4.61
C GLY A 307 0.55 -4.24 3.49
N VAL A 308 1.03 -3.97 2.27
CA VAL A 308 1.02 -4.97 1.20
C VAL A 308 2.42 -5.11 0.59
N ASN A 309 2.98 -6.32 0.67
CA ASN A 309 4.25 -6.62 0.00
C ASN A 309 3.99 -6.87 -1.50
N ILE A 310 3.97 -5.78 -2.28
CA ILE A 310 3.70 -5.82 -3.72
C ILE A 310 4.99 -5.50 -4.49
N PRO A 311 5.31 -6.22 -5.56
CA PRO A 311 6.52 -6.03 -6.35
C PRO A 311 6.44 -4.79 -7.25
N ILE A 312 6.40 -3.59 -6.64
CA ILE A 312 6.42 -2.31 -7.34
C ILE A 312 7.87 -1.96 -7.68
N LYS A 313 8.18 -1.93 -8.97
CA LYS A 313 9.48 -1.45 -9.46
C LYS A 313 9.46 0.05 -9.77
N TYR A 314 8.34 0.55 -10.27
CA TYR A 314 8.16 1.95 -10.66
C TYR A 314 6.96 2.57 -9.96
N LEU A 315 7.20 3.68 -9.27
CA LEU A 315 6.16 4.50 -8.65
C LEU A 315 6.06 5.82 -9.41
N LEU A 316 4.94 6.05 -10.08
CA LEU A 316 4.65 7.26 -10.84
C LEU A 316 3.72 8.16 -10.06
N ILE A 317 4.22 9.30 -9.58
CA ILE A 317 3.46 10.24 -8.74
C ILE A 317 2.84 11.29 -9.64
N THR A 318 1.51 11.36 -9.71
CA THR A 318 0.78 12.29 -10.57
C THR A 318 0.61 13.68 -9.98
N GLY A 319 0.86 13.86 -8.70
CA GLY A 319 0.78 15.12 -7.98
C GLY A 319 1.13 14.98 -6.52
N THR A 320 1.56 16.07 -5.89
CA THR A 320 1.99 16.13 -4.49
C THR A 320 1.02 16.90 -3.58
N ASN A 321 -0.02 17.51 -4.15
CA ASN A 321 -0.99 18.29 -3.38
C ASN A 321 -1.92 17.35 -2.61
N PHE A 322 -1.60 17.11 -1.36
CA PHE A 322 -2.58 16.67 -0.38
C PHE A 322 -3.50 17.87 -0.10
N SER A 323 -4.80 17.74 -0.35
CA SER A 323 -5.72 18.72 0.20
C SER A 323 -5.64 18.58 1.73
N ALA A 324 -4.81 19.43 2.35
CA ALA A 324 -4.97 19.71 3.77
C ALA A 324 -6.41 20.20 3.91
N THR A 325 -7.25 19.41 4.56
CA THR A 325 -8.54 19.86 5.02
C THR A 325 -8.23 21.05 5.90
N LYS A 326 -8.54 22.27 5.42
CA LYS A 326 -8.50 23.45 6.28
C LYS A 326 -9.44 23.12 7.44
N MET A 327 -8.88 22.98 8.64
CA MET A 327 -9.63 23.15 9.87
C MET A 327 -10.03 24.61 9.98
#